data_a28a40798ee54117f0fe1e3c340f520f
#
_entry.id   a28a40798ee54117f0fe1e3c340f520f
#
_cell.length_a   1.000
_cell.length_b   1.000
_cell.length_c   1.000
_cell.angle_alpha   90.00
_cell.angle_beta   90.00
_cell.angle_gamma   90.00
#
_symmetry.space_group_name_H-M   'P 1'
#
loop_
_entity.id
_entity.type
_entity.pdbx_description
1 polymer ?
#
loop_
_entity_poly.entity_id
_entity_poly.type
_entity_poly.pdbx_seq_one_letter_code
_entity_poly.pdbx_strand_id
1 'polypeptide(L)'
;MNMKFKYTIGCLLASAALASCSDYLNESSGDLLIPEKVDEYQSVLYGEGYPNSFTDDISWIDLMTDDVAISPSAHPESYNTDGDDTNSIPAGQGAFCWAYDIEYYLTGYASPYENRYKNIMACNTVIEAAETMTGNPAKIHACLAQAHTLRAFSYLCLVNWYGLPYNSATADKDMGVVIRLKSEVVRDEPTRSTVAQVYKQINDDLDKALEYFETAESSKSLFIVSKKVALLLKSRVALYTEQWDDAITYGGLIEKEGFNLYNISGKSKEELDNNKNGYVFLTAQNPEIIFTFSDEGGMSYHPFMEYAARLKGASFVPSQTNEGDLINSYEEGDNRIYAFFMQDIIDYDVDWEMYWDYTDYRKIPFKRYGYKSTIQCYSQAFRTVEVLLNMAEAYVQRNGAGDQDKAIALLNELRENRIAAGNYVALTSADFASQAVLLQFVRDERRRELCFEETHRWNDLRRYGCPRIEHQFYATSESVPVTYVLEAGDKNYTLALPKSETEYNTQIELYERRVIEGE
;
A
#
# COMPACT_ATOMS: atom_id res chain seq x y z
N MET A 1 -78.67 -8.45 -26.49
CA MET A 1 -77.17 -8.63 -26.51
C MET A 1 -76.82 -9.36 -25.23
N ASN A 2 -76.38 -10.61 -25.38
CA ASN A 2 -76.27 -11.57 -24.28
C ASN A 2 -75.21 -11.16 -23.22
N MET A 3 -75.57 -11.24 -21.96
CA MET A 3 -74.77 -10.92 -20.79
C MET A 3 -73.38 -11.63 -20.79
N LYS A 4 -73.30 -12.81 -21.41
CA LYS A 4 -72.07 -13.57 -21.60
C LYS A 4 -71.04 -12.85 -22.49
N PHE A 5 -71.47 -12.04 -23.46
CA PHE A 5 -70.56 -11.31 -24.36
C PHE A 5 -69.94 -10.10 -23.68
N LYS A 6 -70.58 -9.51 -22.65
CA LYS A 6 -69.99 -8.40 -21.85
C LYS A 6 -68.85 -8.86 -20.93
N TYR A 7 -68.95 -10.08 -20.40
CA TYR A 7 -67.88 -10.64 -19.56
C TYR A 7 -66.67 -11.07 -20.37
N THR A 8 -66.86 -11.55 -21.59
CA THR A 8 -65.74 -11.95 -22.49
C THR A 8 -64.94 -10.74 -22.95
N ILE A 9 -65.57 -9.59 -23.22
CA ILE A 9 -64.86 -8.35 -23.58
C ILE A 9 -64.18 -7.74 -22.34
N GLY A 10 -64.77 -7.84 -21.15
CA GLY A 10 -64.17 -7.38 -19.90
C GLY A 10 -62.92 -8.18 -19.52
N CYS A 11 -62.91 -9.50 -19.73
CA CYS A 11 -61.75 -10.32 -19.46
C CYS A 11 -60.62 -10.11 -20.51
N LEU A 12 -60.95 -9.85 -21.76
CA LEU A 12 -59.94 -9.53 -22.80
C LEU A 12 -59.32 -8.15 -22.60
N LEU A 13 -60.05 -7.16 -22.11
CA LEU A 13 -59.52 -5.84 -21.77
C LEU A 13 -58.70 -5.87 -20.49
N ALA A 14 -59.03 -6.72 -19.50
CA ALA A 14 -58.23 -6.89 -18.29
C ALA A 14 -56.90 -7.65 -18.56
N SER A 15 -56.88 -8.63 -19.49
CA SER A 15 -55.67 -9.33 -19.87
C SER A 15 -54.72 -8.47 -20.75
N ALA A 16 -55.24 -7.52 -21.53
CA ALA A 16 -54.43 -6.56 -22.28
C ALA A 16 -53.80 -5.48 -21.36
N ALA A 17 -54.46 -5.14 -20.23
CA ALA A 17 -53.87 -4.21 -19.25
C ALA A 17 -52.78 -4.83 -18.39
N LEU A 18 -52.76 -6.15 -18.24
CA LEU A 18 -51.69 -6.86 -17.50
C LEU A 18 -50.42 -7.13 -18.35
N ALA A 19 -50.51 -7.05 -19.67
CA ALA A 19 -49.37 -7.20 -20.56
C ALA A 19 -48.59 -5.88 -20.79
N SER A 20 -49.16 -4.73 -20.38
CA SER A 20 -48.53 -3.41 -20.57
C SER A 20 -47.65 -2.95 -19.41
N CYS A 21 -47.53 -3.74 -18.32
CA CYS A 21 -46.74 -3.33 -17.16
C CYS A 21 -45.34 -3.93 -17.09
N SER A 22 -44.92 -4.78 -18.03
CA SER A 22 -43.58 -5.34 -18.00
C SER A 22 -42.51 -4.33 -18.46
N ASP A 23 -42.82 -3.42 -19.37
CA ASP A 23 -41.90 -2.39 -19.82
C ASP A 23 -41.74 -1.22 -18.84
N TYR A 24 -42.78 -0.97 -18.02
CA TYR A 24 -42.72 0.09 -16.98
C TYR A 24 -41.87 -0.29 -15.77
N LEU A 25 -41.67 -1.57 -15.52
CA LEU A 25 -40.77 -2.07 -14.46
C LEU A 25 -39.32 -2.20 -14.92
N ASN A 26 -39.05 -2.01 -16.21
CA ASN A 26 -37.72 -1.97 -16.80
C ASN A 26 -37.23 -0.54 -17.11
N GLU A 27 -37.93 0.50 -16.70
CA GLU A 27 -37.41 1.85 -16.74
C GLU A 27 -36.26 1.95 -15.70
N SER A 28 -35.04 1.70 -16.16
CA SER A 28 -33.87 2.27 -15.51
C SER A 28 -34.11 3.78 -15.44
N SER A 29 -33.91 4.37 -14.26
CA SER A 29 -33.95 5.81 -14.06
C SER A 29 -33.21 6.48 -15.22
N GLY A 30 -33.86 7.36 -15.99
CA GLY A 30 -33.31 7.99 -17.19
C GLY A 30 -32.09 8.87 -16.94
N ASP A 31 -31.66 8.98 -15.69
CA ASP A 31 -30.43 9.65 -15.24
C ASP A 31 -29.26 8.68 -15.00
N LEU A 32 -29.45 7.37 -15.10
CA LEU A 32 -28.37 6.39 -15.00
C LEU A 32 -27.75 6.16 -16.38
N LEU A 33 -26.55 6.67 -16.58
CA LEU A 33 -25.71 6.33 -17.74
C LEU A 33 -25.27 4.87 -17.58
N ILE A 34 -25.83 3.96 -18.38
CA ILE A 34 -25.35 2.58 -18.47
C ILE A 34 -24.21 2.57 -19.49
N PRO A 35 -22.97 2.25 -19.10
CA PRO A 35 -21.87 2.20 -20.06
C PRO A 35 -22.09 1.12 -21.12
N GLU A 36 -21.79 1.43 -22.38
CA GLU A 36 -21.81 0.49 -23.51
C GLU A 36 -20.47 0.44 -24.24
N LYS A 37 -19.73 1.57 -24.24
CA LYS A 37 -18.48 1.74 -24.96
C LYS A 37 -17.27 1.61 -24.05
N VAL A 38 -16.17 1.14 -24.58
CA VAL A 38 -14.91 1.00 -23.82
C VAL A 38 -14.46 2.29 -23.15
N ASP A 39 -14.62 3.45 -23.78
CA ASP A 39 -14.20 4.73 -23.22
C ASP A 39 -15.06 5.11 -21.98
N GLU A 40 -16.33 4.67 -21.94
CA GLU A 40 -17.23 4.85 -20.80
C GLU A 40 -16.81 3.94 -19.62
N TYR A 41 -16.53 2.67 -19.90
CA TYR A 41 -16.01 1.72 -18.89
C TYR A 41 -14.61 2.13 -18.39
N GLN A 42 -13.77 2.68 -19.27
CA GLN A 42 -12.50 3.26 -18.85
C GLN A 42 -12.71 4.42 -17.87
N SER A 43 -13.72 5.26 -18.09
CA SER A 43 -14.06 6.37 -17.18
C SER A 43 -14.51 5.85 -15.81
N VAL A 44 -15.31 4.77 -15.77
CA VAL A 44 -15.68 4.10 -14.51
C VAL A 44 -14.44 3.58 -13.78
N LEU A 45 -13.54 2.93 -14.53
CA LEU A 45 -12.32 2.38 -13.95
C LEU A 45 -11.40 3.47 -13.39
N TYR A 46 -11.22 4.58 -14.12
CA TYR A 46 -10.38 5.70 -13.67
C TYR A 46 -10.98 6.45 -12.50
N GLY A 47 -12.31 6.59 -12.44
CA GLY A 47 -12.99 7.28 -11.34
C GLY A 47 -13.06 6.48 -10.05
N GLU A 48 -13.29 5.17 -10.14
CA GLU A 48 -13.66 4.35 -8.98
C GLU A 48 -12.80 3.08 -8.81
N GLY A 49 -12.14 2.62 -9.88
CA GLY A 49 -11.37 1.36 -9.84
C GLY A 49 -9.90 1.53 -9.44
N TYR A 50 -9.33 2.69 -9.73
CA TYR A 50 -7.95 3.01 -9.37
C TYR A 50 -7.86 3.45 -7.91
N PRO A 51 -6.80 3.05 -7.19
CA PRO A 51 -6.50 3.62 -5.88
C PRO A 51 -6.21 5.12 -6.01
N ASN A 52 -6.55 5.88 -4.98
CA ASN A 52 -6.33 7.31 -4.92
C ASN A 52 -5.67 7.67 -3.58
N SER A 53 -4.47 8.25 -3.61
CA SER A 53 -3.70 8.57 -2.42
C SER A 53 -4.39 9.58 -1.49
N PHE A 54 -5.27 10.40 -2.03
CA PHE A 54 -6.03 11.38 -1.22
C PHE A 54 -7.15 10.73 -0.41
N THR A 55 -7.80 9.70 -0.96
CA THR A 55 -8.88 8.97 -0.27
C THR A 55 -8.41 7.71 0.42
N ASP A 56 -7.28 7.17 -0.02
CA ASP A 56 -6.70 5.91 0.44
C ASP A 56 -5.46 6.17 1.29
N ASP A 57 -5.55 7.04 2.29
CA ASP A 57 -4.43 7.23 3.20
C ASP A 57 -4.19 5.96 4.03
N ILE A 58 -3.17 5.22 3.63
CA ILE A 58 -2.68 4.01 4.31
C ILE A 58 -1.40 4.25 5.10
N SER A 59 -0.91 5.48 5.12
CA SER A 59 0.37 5.84 5.75
C SER A 59 0.38 5.60 7.26
N TRP A 60 -0.78 5.61 7.91
CA TRP A 60 -0.90 5.29 9.32
C TRP A 60 -0.55 3.82 9.65
N ILE A 61 -0.59 2.91 8.66
CA ILE A 61 -0.15 1.51 8.84
C ILE A 61 1.35 1.46 9.13
N ASP A 62 2.13 2.37 8.55
CA ASP A 62 3.57 2.47 8.81
C ASP A 62 3.87 2.82 10.29
N LEU A 63 2.96 3.55 10.97
CA LEU A 63 3.09 3.83 12.40
C LEU A 63 3.02 2.57 13.28
N MET A 64 2.48 1.48 12.75
CA MET A 64 2.37 0.20 13.47
C MET A 64 3.66 -0.63 13.42
N THR A 65 4.68 -0.17 12.68
CA THR A 65 5.91 -0.93 12.39
C THR A 65 7.07 -0.52 13.29
N ASP A 66 8.09 -1.34 13.33
CA ASP A 66 9.36 -1.06 14.00
C ASP A 66 10.23 -0.02 13.27
N ASP A 67 9.75 0.51 12.13
CA ASP A 67 10.43 1.59 11.41
C ASP A 67 10.14 2.98 12.01
N VAL A 68 9.18 3.07 12.93
CA VAL A 68 8.73 4.34 13.54
C VAL A 68 9.01 4.37 15.03
N ALA A 69 9.41 5.52 15.51
CA ALA A 69 9.54 5.86 16.92
C ALA A 69 8.94 7.23 17.19
N ILE A 70 8.76 7.57 18.47
CA ILE A 70 8.49 8.95 18.87
C ILE A 70 9.78 9.55 19.41
N SER A 71 10.19 10.68 18.84
CA SER A 71 11.24 11.52 19.41
C SER A 71 10.62 12.47 20.44
N PRO A 72 11.06 12.44 21.70
CA PRO A 72 10.67 13.43 22.71
C PRO A 72 11.40 14.76 22.47
N SER A 73 11.56 15.16 21.20
CA SER A 73 12.23 16.40 20.93
C SER A 73 11.32 17.56 21.29
N ALA A 74 11.83 18.48 22.07
CA ALA A 74 11.16 19.71 22.34
C ALA A 74 11.10 20.57 21.09
N HIS A 75 10.02 20.43 20.30
CA HIS A 75 9.51 21.62 19.68
C HIS A 75 9.02 22.50 20.84
N PRO A 76 9.47 23.75 20.94
CA PRO A 76 8.97 24.62 21.99
C PRO A 76 7.44 24.67 21.89
N GLU A 77 6.81 24.71 23.05
CA GLU A 77 5.34 24.86 23.18
C GLU A 77 4.76 26.05 22.40
N SER A 78 5.60 26.96 21.95
CA SER A 78 5.24 28.16 21.21
C SER A 78 4.75 27.96 19.78
N TYR A 79 4.91 26.79 19.19
CA TYR A 79 4.29 26.49 17.88
C TYR A 79 2.79 26.19 17.98
N ASN A 80 2.28 26.00 19.18
CA ASN A 80 0.87 25.72 19.48
C ASN A 80 0.25 26.86 20.29
N THR A 81 0.27 28.08 19.77
CA THR A 81 -0.30 29.22 20.51
C THR A 81 -1.82 29.34 20.42
N ASP A 82 -2.51 28.52 19.68
CA ASP A 82 -3.96 28.61 19.52
C ASP A 82 -4.75 27.42 20.14
N GLY A 83 -4.40 27.07 21.33
CA GLY A 83 -5.34 26.73 22.42
C GLY A 83 -6.30 25.55 22.31
N ASP A 84 -6.33 24.73 21.26
CA ASP A 84 -7.30 23.64 21.16
C ASP A 84 -6.67 22.28 20.77
N ASP A 85 -5.58 21.92 21.45
CA ASP A 85 -4.75 20.75 21.15
C ASP A 85 -5.30 19.41 21.66
N THR A 86 -6.52 19.38 22.17
CA THR A 86 -7.06 18.18 22.79
C THR A 86 -7.54 17.13 21.78
N ASN A 87 -7.67 17.48 20.50
CA ASN A 87 -8.28 16.59 19.50
C ASN A 87 -7.31 15.91 18.53
N SER A 88 -6.01 16.16 18.61
CA SER A 88 -5.08 15.82 17.52
C SER A 88 -4.14 14.64 17.80
N ILE A 89 -4.04 14.17 19.02
CA ILE A 89 -3.24 12.98 19.38
C ILE A 89 -3.88 11.65 18.93
N PRO A 90 -5.23 11.54 18.77
CA PRO A 90 -5.88 10.25 18.69
C PRO A 90 -5.44 9.38 17.51
N ALA A 91 -5.37 9.94 16.29
CA ALA A 91 -5.21 9.13 15.10
C ALA A 91 -3.85 8.39 15.06
N GLY A 92 -2.74 9.11 15.16
CA GLY A 92 -1.42 8.51 15.18
C GLY A 92 -1.19 7.60 16.39
N GLN A 93 -1.69 7.98 17.57
CA GLN A 93 -1.60 7.15 18.78
C GLN A 93 -2.30 5.80 18.60
N GLY A 94 -3.51 5.80 18.03
CA GLY A 94 -4.27 4.56 17.85
C GLY A 94 -3.51 3.53 17.02
N ALA A 95 -2.89 3.96 15.93
CA ALA A 95 -2.07 3.10 15.09
C ALA A 95 -0.76 2.71 15.80
N PHE A 96 -0.01 3.66 16.33
CA PHE A 96 1.28 3.45 16.97
C PHE A 96 1.21 2.54 18.20
N CYS A 97 0.11 2.59 18.95
CA CYS A 97 -0.12 1.76 20.13
C CYS A 97 -0.96 0.51 19.83
N TRP A 98 -1.23 0.18 18.57
CA TRP A 98 -2.05 -0.96 18.14
C TRP A 98 -3.40 -1.03 18.85
N ALA A 99 -4.09 0.10 18.96
CA ALA A 99 -5.38 0.18 19.63
C ALA A 99 -6.36 -0.87 19.11
N TYR A 100 -7.20 -1.40 20.00
CA TYR A 100 -8.22 -2.40 19.64
C TYR A 100 -9.16 -1.88 18.55
N ASP A 101 -9.57 -0.61 18.66
CA ASP A 101 -10.46 0.08 17.73
C ASP A 101 -9.70 1.26 17.08
N ILE A 102 -8.87 0.94 16.09
CA ILE A 102 -8.09 1.97 15.36
C ILE A 102 -9.02 2.96 14.65
N GLU A 103 -10.17 2.52 14.12
CA GLU A 103 -11.12 3.40 13.43
C GLU A 103 -11.64 4.54 14.33
N TYR A 104 -11.78 4.30 15.63
CA TYR A 104 -12.15 5.37 16.57
C TYR A 104 -11.15 6.53 16.54
N TYR A 105 -9.87 6.23 16.34
CA TYR A 105 -8.79 7.21 16.28
C TYR A 105 -8.62 7.83 14.88
N LEU A 106 -9.13 7.16 13.84
CA LEU A 106 -9.03 7.61 12.44
C LEU A 106 -10.27 8.40 11.99
N THR A 107 -10.95 9.08 12.89
CA THR A 107 -12.14 9.87 12.56
C THR A 107 -11.84 10.93 11.49
N GLY A 108 -12.56 10.84 10.38
CA GLY A 108 -12.36 11.72 9.21
C GLY A 108 -11.56 11.10 8.07
N TYR A 109 -10.97 9.92 8.26
CA TYR A 109 -10.31 9.15 7.21
C TYR A 109 -11.28 8.14 6.61
N ALA A 110 -11.15 7.92 5.30
CA ALA A 110 -11.89 6.85 4.65
C ALA A 110 -11.33 5.48 5.08
N SER A 111 -12.22 4.51 5.28
CA SER A 111 -11.80 3.15 5.61
C SER A 111 -11.06 2.50 4.44
N PRO A 112 -9.81 2.03 4.61
CA PRO A 112 -9.11 1.30 3.55
C PRO A 112 -9.88 0.04 3.11
N TYR A 113 -10.63 -0.59 3.99
CA TYR A 113 -11.49 -1.72 3.69
C TYR A 113 -12.57 -1.34 2.68
N GLU A 114 -13.34 -0.30 2.98
CA GLU A 114 -14.42 0.18 2.13
C GLU A 114 -13.92 0.65 0.76
N ASN A 115 -12.81 1.38 0.75
CA ASN A 115 -12.21 1.87 -0.49
C ASN A 115 -11.77 0.72 -1.40
N ARG A 116 -11.11 -0.33 -0.85
CA ARG A 116 -10.73 -1.49 -1.66
C ARG A 116 -11.95 -2.22 -2.23
N TYR A 117 -13.05 -2.37 -1.47
CA TYR A 117 -14.27 -2.98 -2.00
C TYR A 117 -14.99 -2.11 -3.03
N LYS A 118 -14.92 -0.77 -2.94
CA LYS A 118 -15.38 0.13 -4.02
C LYS A 118 -14.57 -0.08 -5.30
N ASN A 119 -13.24 -0.14 -5.18
CA ASN A 119 -12.40 -0.44 -6.33
C ASN A 119 -12.73 -1.80 -6.96
N ILE A 120 -12.95 -2.84 -6.15
CA ILE A 120 -13.36 -4.17 -6.60
C ILE A 120 -14.69 -4.11 -7.35
N MET A 121 -15.69 -3.37 -6.83
CA MET A 121 -16.99 -3.22 -7.48
C MET A 121 -16.87 -2.55 -8.86
N ALA A 122 -16.08 -1.49 -8.98
CA ALA A 122 -15.82 -0.85 -10.26
C ALA A 122 -15.09 -1.79 -11.25
N CYS A 123 -14.10 -2.54 -10.77
CA CYS A 123 -13.43 -3.57 -11.57
C CYS A 123 -14.40 -4.67 -12.03
N ASN A 124 -15.30 -5.13 -11.15
CA ASN A 124 -16.32 -6.11 -11.49
C ASN A 124 -17.24 -5.60 -12.59
N THR A 125 -17.68 -4.34 -12.51
CA THR A 125 -18.52 -3.71 -13.54
C THR A 125 -17.85 -3.77 -14.93
N VAL A 126 -16.56 -3.50 -15.00
CA VAL A 126 -15.79 -3.57 -16.26
C VAL A 126 -15.62 -5.01 -16.73
N ILE A 127 -15.30 -5.94 -15.82
CA ILE A 127 -15.05 -7.35 -16.16
C ILE A 127 -16.34 -8.04 -16.62
N GLU A 128 -17.47 -7.75 -16.00
CA GLU A 128 -18.77 -8.32 -16.39
C GLU A 128 -19.22 -7.86 -17.78
N ALA A 129 -18.75 -6.70 -18.22
CA ALA A 129 -19.05 -6.16 -19.56
C ALA A 129 -18.17 -6.74 -20.68
N ALA A 130 -17.26 -7.66 -20.41
CA ALA A 130 -16.26 -8.14 -21.37
C ALA A 130 -16.84 -8.59 -22.73
N GLU A 131 -18.01 -9.24 -22.72
CA GLU A 131 -18.67 -9.75 -23.94
C GLU A 131 -19.57 -8.70 -24.63
N THR A 132 -19.99 -7.67 -23.92
CA THR A 132 -20.96 -6.67 -24.41
C THR A 132 -20.32 -5.32 -24.71
N MET A 133 -19.14 -5.05 -24.17
CA MET A 133 -18.40 -3.81 -24.36
C MET A 133 -18.07 -3.58 -25.84
N THR A 134 -18.39 -2.41 -26.35
CA THR A 134 -18.15 -2.04 -27.75
C THR A 134 -16.96 -1.10 -27.89
N GLY A 135 -16.22 -1.21 -29.00
CA GLY A 135 -15.08 -0.34 -29.28
C GLY A 135 -13.91 -1.02 -29.97
N ASN A 136 -12.74 -0.39 -29.91
CA ASN A 136 -11.51 -0.98 -30.45
C ASN A 136 -11.08 -2.19 -29.58
N PRO A 137 -10.86 -3.38 -30.15
CA PRO A 137 -10.49 -4.57 -29.40
C PRO A 137 -9.23 -4.39 -28.51
N ALA A 138 -8.20 -3.69 -29.02
CA ALA A 138 -6.98 -3.45 -28.23
C ALA A 138 -7.23 -2.53 -27.02
N LYS A 139 -8.16 -1.57 -27.13
CA LYS A 139 -8.61 -0.75 -25.99
C LYS A 139 -9.46 -1.56 -25.01
N ILE A 140 -10.35 -2.42 -25.52
CA ILE A 140 -11.14 -3.32 -24.68
C ILE A 140 -10.21 -4.22 -23.87
N HIS A 141 -9.22 -4.83 -24.51
CA HIS A 141 -8.24 -5.67 -23.81
C HIS A 141 -7.41 -4.86 -22.79
N ALA A 142 -7.04 -3.61 -23.10
CA ALA A 142 -6.37 -2.75 -22.15
C ALA A 142 -7.24 -2.44 -20.91
N CYS A 143 -8.52 -2.13 -21.12
CA CYS A 143 -9.47 -1.87 -20.04
C CYS A 143 -9.68 -3.11 -19.15
N LEU A 144 -9.87 -4.29 -19.75
CA LEU A 144 -10.02 -5.55 -19.02
C LEU A 144 -8.75 -5.94 -18.26
N ALA A 145 -7.57 -5.80 -18.88
CA ALA A 145 -6.29 -6.07 -18.24
C ALA A 145 -6.07 -5.18 -17.01
N GLN A 146 -6.39 -3.90 -17.13
CA GLN A 146 -6.33 -2.95 -16.02
C GLN A 146 -7.31 -3.35 -14.90
N ALA A 147 -8.57 -3.66 -15.23
CA ALA A 147 -9.59 -4.04 -14.26
C ALA A 147 -9.19 -5.30 -13.47
N HIS A 148 -8.69 -6.33 -14.13
CA HIS A 148 -8.18 -7.54 -13.47
C HIS A 148 -6.95 -7.24 -12.59
N THR A 149 -5.99 -6.44 -13.07
CA THR A 149 -4.81 -6.06 -12.28
C THR A 149 -5.20 -5.30 -11.01
N LEU A 150 -6.11 -4.33 -11.12
CA LEU A 150 -6.56 -3.50 -10.00
C LEU A 150 -7.41 -4.30 -8.99
N ARG A 151 -8.23 -5.24 -9.46
CA ARG A 151 -8.97 -6.13 -8.56
C ARG A 151 -8.04 -7.05 -7.79
N ALA A 152 -7.04 -7.62 -8.45
CA ALA A 152 -6.00 -8.41 -7.81
C ALA A 152 -5.24 -7.60 -6.75
N PHE A 153 -4.85 -6.37 -7.08
CA PHE A 153 -4.17 -5.47 -6.13
C PHE A 153 -5.07 -5.14 -4.92
N SER A 154 -6.34 -4.85 -5.15
CA SER A 154 -7.28 -4.56 -4.06
C SER A 154 -7.46 -5.76 -3.12
N TYR A 155 -7.57 -6.99 -3.66
CA TYR A 155 -7.61 -8.20 -2.82
C TYR A 155 -6.28 -8.46 -2.11
N LEU A 156 -5.15 -8.15 -2.74
CA LEU A 156 -3.84 -8.29 -2.10
C LEU A 156 -3.71 -7.35 -0.90
N CYS A 157 -4.15 -6.11 -1.02
CA CYS A 157 -4.23 -5.18 0.10
C CYS A 157 -5.14 -5.72 1.22
N LEU A 158 -6.37 -6.10 0.87
CA LEU A 158 -7.35 -6.60 1.84
C LEU A 158 -6.86 -7.83 2.60
N VAL A 159 -6.29 -8.84 1.92
CA VAL A 159 -5.83 -10.06 2.60
C VAL A 159 -4.61 -9.79 3.47
N ASN A 160 -3.74 -8.87 3.07
CA ASN A 160 -2.55 -8.52 3.86
C ASN A 160 -2.86 -7.61 5.06
N TRP A 161 -4.00 -6.94 5.08
CA TRP A 161 -4.37 -6.09 6.23
C TRP A 161 -5.39 -6.78 7.14
N TYR A 162 -6.40 -7.44 6.57
CA TYR A 162 -7.57 -7.98 7.28
C TYR A 162 -7.67 -9.51 7.31
N GLY A 163 -6.85 -10.23 6.52
CA GLY A 163 -6.69 -11.69 6.58
C GLY A 163 -5.59 -12.09 7.55
N LEU A 164 -5.51 -13.35 7.96
CA LEU A 164 -4.33 -13.87 8.64
C LEU A 164 -3.10 -13.85 7.70
N PRO A 165 -1.87 -13.74 8.24
CA PRO A 165 -0.66 -13.90 7.44
C PRO A 165 -0.67 -15.23 6.70
N TYR A 166 -0.17 -15.23 5.45
CA TYR A 166 -0.06 -16.49 4.71
C TYR A 166 0.86 -17.48 5.43
N ASN A 167 0.39 -18.69 5.58
CA ASN A 167 1.18 -19.82 6.05
C ASN A 167 0.78 -21.04 5.20
N SER A 168 1.74 -21.61 4.49
CA SER A 168 1.49 -22.72 3.56
C SER A 168 0.84 -23.96 4.21
N ALA A 169 1.04 -24.15 5.53
CA ALA A 169 0.45 -25.26 6.28
C ALA A 169 -1.01 -25.02 6.70
N THR A 170 -1.49 -23.78 6.74
CA THR A 170 -2.81 -23.44 7.32
C THR A 170 -3.65 -22.52 6.45
N ALA A 171 -3.11 -21.96 5.36
CA ALA A 171 -3.79 -20.98 4.49
C ALA A 171 -5.14 -21.49 3.93
N ASP A 172 -5.34 -22.80 3.83
CA ASP A 172 -6.60 -23.45 3.41
C ASP A 172 -7.71 -23.37 4.48
N LYS A 173 -7.38 -22.98 5.70
CA LYS A 173 -8.28 -22.85 6.86
C LYS A 173 -8.26 -21.44 7.47
N ASP A 174 -7.14 -20.74 7.33
CA ASP A 174 -6.98 -19.40 7.88
C ASP A 174 -7.96 -18.44 7.22
N MET A 175 -8.60 -17.61 8.04
CA MET A 175 -9.55 -16.60 7.55
C MET A 175 -8.83 -15.54 6.71
N GLY A 176 -9.30 -15.41 5.47
CA GLY A 176 -8.94 -14.31 4.58
C GLY A 176 -9.95 -13.17 4.64
N VAL A 177 -10.48 -12.80 3.49
CA VAL A 177 -11.49 -11.74 3.33
C VAL A 177 -12.65 -12.24 2.46
N VAL A 178 -13.73 -11.48 2.38
CA VAL A 178 -14.88 -11.81 1.52
C VAL A 178 -14.48 -11.64 0.05
N ILE A 179 -14.74 -12.64 -0.79
CA ILE A 179 -14.55 -12.54 -2.24
C ILE A 179 -15.87 -12.12 -2.89
N ARG A 180 -15.87 -10.96 -3.56
CA ARG A 180 -16.98 -10.40 -4.34
C ARG A 180 -16.57 -10.28 -5.80
N LEU A 181 -17.22 -11.03 -6.69
CA LEU A 181 -16.89 -11.06 -8.12
C LEU A 181 -17.99 -10.48 -9.00
N LYS A 182 -19.03 -9.92 -8.40
CA LYS A 182 -20.17 -9.29 -9.06
C LYS A 182 -20.26 -7.82 -8.68
N SER A 183 -20.72 -7.00 -9.63
CA SER A 183 -20.99 -5.58 -9.43
C SER A 183 -22.35 -5.32 -8.77
N GLU A 184 -23.24 -6.32 -8.75
CA GLU A 184 -24.54 -6.21 -8.15
C GLU A 184 -24.45 -6.05 -6.63
N VAL A 185 -25.13 -5.04 -6.10
CA VAL A 185 -25.27 -4.83 -4.66
C VAL A 185 -26.38 -5.73 -4.14
N VAL A 186 -26.00 -6.85 -3.57
CA VAL A 186 -26.95 -7.78 -2.92
C VAL A 186 -26.89 -7.62 -1.40
N ARG A 187 -28.08 -7.68 -0.77
CA ARG A 187 -28.19 -7.76 0.68
C ARG A 187 -28.08 -9.23 1.09
N ASP A 188 -26.88 -9.67 1.28
CA ASP A 188 -26.56 -11.00 1.79
C ASP A 188 -25.59 -10.89 2.98
N GLU A 189 -25.41 -11.96 3.70
CA GLU A 189 -24.43 -12.09 4.79
C GLU A 189 -23.28 -12.98 4.30
N PRO A 190 -22.31 -12.43 3.56
CA PRO A 190 -21.21 -13.21 3.01
C PRO A 190 -20.28 -13.68 4.12
N THR A 191 -19.76 -14.88 3.96
CA THR A 191 -18.70 -15.42 4.82
C THR A 191 -17.31 -15.05 4.27
N ARG A 192 -16.32 -15.01 5.15
CA ARG A 192 -14.93 -14.83 4.75
C ARG A 192 -14.43 -16.06 3.99
N SER A 193 -13.74 -15.83 2.91
CA SER A 193 -12.99 -16.87 2.20
C SER A 193 -11.69 -17.17 2.95
N THR A 194 -11.10 -18.34 2.71
CA THR A 194 -9.79 -18.64 3.29
C THR A 194 -8.69 -17.82 2.64
N VAL A 195 -7.56 -17.65 3.33
CA VAL A 195 -6.37 -16.98 2.80
C VAL A 195 -5.94 -17.61 1.46
N ALA A 196 -5.91 -18.93 1.37
CA ALA A 196 -5.58 -19.63 0.12
C ALA A 196 -6.57 -19.32 -1.03
N GLN A 197 -7.87 -19.23 -0.74
CA GLN A 197 -8.87 -18.87 -1.75
C GLN A 197 -8.69 -17.44 -2.25
N VAL A 198 -8.36 -16.49 -1.36
CA VAL A 198 -8.10 -15.11 -1.76
C VAL A 198 -6.86 -15.01 -2.63
N TYR A 199 -5.75 -15.66 -2.25
CA TYR A 199 -4.53 -15.68 -3.07
C TYR A 199 -4.74 -16.39 -4.42
N LYS A 200 -5.58 -17.41 -4.45
CA LYS A 200 -5.98 -18.04 -5.72
C LYS A 200 -6.72 -17.05 -6.61
N GLN A 201 -7.69 -16.31 -6.07
CA GLN A 201 -8.43 -15.29 -6.84
C GLN A 201 -7.50 -14.20 -7.37
N ILE A 202 -6.54 -13.74 -6.55
CA ILE A 202 -5.52 -12.77 -6.98
C ILE A 202 -4.73 -13.31 -8.16
N ASN A 203 -4.27 -14.57 -8.10
CA ASN A 203 -3.53 -15.20 -9.18
C ASN A 203 -4.38 -15.37 -10.44
N ASP A 204 -5.64 -15.82 -10.31
CA ASP A 204 -6.57 -15.97 -11.43
C ASP A 204 -6.77 -14.63 -12.15
N ASP A 205 -6.91 -13.53 -11.41
CA ASP A 205 -7.03 -12.19 -11.98
C ASP A 205 -5.74 -11.72 -12.67
N LEU A 206 -4.58 -11.92 -12.06
CA LEU A 206 -3.31 -11.54 -12.66
C LEU A 206 -3.00 -12.36 -13.94
N ASP A 207 -3.36 -13.63 -13.96
CA ASP A 207 -3.22 -14.46 -15.16
C ASP A 207 -4.12 -13.96 -16.30
N LYS A 208 -5.36 -13.59 -15.98
CA LYS A 208 -6.25 -12.96 -16.96
C LYS A 208 -5.77 -11.60 -17.43
N ALA A 209 -5.23 -10.79 -16.52
CA ALA A 209 -4.63 -9.51 -16.88
C ALA A 209 -3.48 -9.68 -17.87
N LEU A 210 -2.57 -10.63 -17.61
CA LEU A 210 -1.44 -10.91 -18.49
C LEU A 210 -1.88 -11.43 -19.85
N GLU A 211 -2.92 -12.29 -19.91
CA GLU A 211 -3.53 -12.75 -21.17
C GLU A 211 -4.03 -11.57 -22.03
N TYR A 212 -4.77 -10.64 -21.43
CA TYR A 212 -5.27 -9.46 -22.13
C TYR A 212 -4.15 -8.48 -22.54
N PHE A 213 -3.11 -8.31 -21.71
CA PHE A 213 -1.98 -7.44 -22.03
C PHE A 213 -1.20 -7.87 -23.26
N GLU A 214 -1.27 -9.14 -23.70
CA GLU A 214 -0.60 -9.59 -24.93
C GLU A 214 -1.10 -8.88 -26.20
N THR A 215 -2.34 -8.39 -26.18
CA THR A 215 -2.99 -7.75 -27.33
C THR A 215 -3.58 -6.39 -27.01
N ALA A 216 -3.36 -5.89 -25.80
CA ALA A 216 -3.82 -4.61 -25.34
C ALA A 216 -3.07 -3.44 -25.99
N GLU A 217 -3.76 -2.30 -26.11
CA GLU A 217 -3.10 -1.03 -26.39
C GLU A 217 -2.20 -0.63 -25.21
N SER A 218 -0.96 -0.27 -25.49
CA SER A 218 0.00 0.14 -24.45
C SER A 218 -0.17 1.60 -24.07
N SER A 219 -0.04 1.90 -22.75
CA SER A 219 0.07 3.26 -22.23
C SER A 219 1.49 3.53 -21.74
N LYS A 220 1.93 4.79 -21.88
CA LYS A 220 3.19 5.29 -21.30
C LYS A 220 2.97 6.07 -20.00
N SER A 221 1.71 6.25 -19.59
CA SER A 221 1.38 6.98 -18.37
C SER A 221 1.76 6.16 -17.14
N LEU A 222 2.43 6.77 -16.19
CA LEU A 222 2.73 6.17 -14.89
C LEU A 222 1.48 6.04 -13.99
N PHE A 223 0.37 6.67 -14.36
CA PHE A 223 -0.90 6.58 -13.63
C PHE A 223 -1.81 5.45 -14.16
N ILE A 224 -1.34 4.67 -15.11
CA ILE A 224 -2.09 3.56 -15.70
C ILE A 224 -1.32 2.27 -15.50
N VAL A 225 -1.97 1.28 -14.91
CA VAL A 225 -1.35 -0.04 -14.71
C VAL A 225 -1.03 -0.69 -16.06
N SER A 226 0.14 -1.29 -16.12
CA SER A 226 0.70 -1.91 -17.33
C SER A 226 1.01 -3.39 -17.09
N LYS A 227 1.41 -4.10 -18.15
CA LYS A 227 1.91 -5.48 -18.05
C LYS A 227 3.02 -5.63 -17.01
N LYS A 228 3.92 -4.64 -16.89
CA LYS A 228 4.99 -4.66 -15.87
C LYS A 228 4.43 -4.66 -14.44
N VAL A 229 3.35 -3.91 -14.21
CA VAL A 229 2.67 -3.89 -12.88
C VAL A 229 2.07 -5.24 -12.56
N ALA A 230 1.39 -5.88 -13.51
CA ALA A 230 0.83 -7.22 -13.33
C ALA A 230 1.93 -8.26 -13.04
N LEU A 231 3.05 -8.20 -13.75
CA LEU A 231 4.22 -9.07 -13.53
C LEU A 231 4.87 -8.83 -12.15
N LEU A 232 4.99 -7.55 -11.72
CA LEU A 232 5.50 -7.22 -10.39
C LEU A 232 4.59 -7.79 -9.31
N LEU A 233 3.28 -7.64 -9.45
CA LEU A 233 2.32 -8.21 -8.51
C LEU A 233 2.39 -9.75 -8.50
N LYS A 234 2.58 -10.42 -9.64
CA LYS A 234 2.82 -11.88 -9.68
C LYS A 234 4.08 -12.27 -8.90
N SER A 235 5.18 -11.52 -9.06
CA SER A 235 6.42 -11.77 -8.30
C SER A 235 6.21 -11.55 -6.80
N ARG A 236 5.50 -10.46 -6.40
CA ARG A 236 5.16 -10.15 -5.01
C ARG A 236 4.27 -11.25 -4.38
N VAL A 237 3.22 -11.65 -5.09
CA VAL A 237 2.29 -12.71 -4.65
C VAL A 237 3.03 -14.04 -4.49
N ALA A 238 3.87 -14.40 -5.46
CA ALA A 238 4.68 -15.60 -5.40
C ALA A 238 5.64 -15.60 -4.19
N LEU A 239 6.30 -14.45 -3.93
CA LEU A 239 7.13 -14.28 -2.74
C LEU A 239 6.31 -14.48 -1.45
N TYR A 240 5.12 -13.86 -1.37
CA TYR A 240 4.28 -13.91 -0.17
C TYR A 240 3.66 -15.29 0.08
N THR A 241 3.50 -16.09 -0.97
CA THR A 241 2.96 -17.45 -0.91
C THR A 241 4.04 -18.53 -0.98
N GLU A 242 5.31 -18.18 -0.78
CA GLU A 242 6.45 -19.10 -0.73
C GLU A 242 6.68 -19.88 -2.04
N GLN A 243 6.23 -19.33 -3.17
CA GLN A 243 6.41 -19.88 -4.52
C GLN A 243 7.71 -19.32 -5.13
N TRP A 244 8.86 -19.77 -4.62
CA TRP A 244 10.17 -19.17 -4.93
C TRP A 244 10.53 -19.20 -6.41
N ASP A 245 10.22 -20.29 -7.11
CA ASP A 245 10.48 -20.42 -8.55
C ASP A 245 9.65 -19.43 -9.37
N ASP A 246 8.40 -19.21 -8.97
CA ASP A 246 7.51 -18.26 -9.64
C ASP A 246 7.96 -16.82 -9.37
N ALA A 247 8.36 -16.48 -8.13
CA ALA A 247 8.89 -15.16 -7.81
C ALA A 247 10.11 -14.80 -8.68
N ILE A 248 11.03 -15.75 -8.88
CA ILE A 248 12.20 -15.61 -9.75
C ILE A 248 11.78 -15.51 -11.22
N THR A 249 10.83 -16.33 -11.65
CA THR A 249 10.37 -16.37 -13.05
C THR A 249 9.73 -15.05 -13.45
N TYR A 250 8.79 -14.54 -12.66
CA TYR A 250 8.11 -13.28 -12.95
C TYR A 250 9.06 -12.09 -12.83
N GLY A 251 10.00 -12.13 -11.89
CA GLY A 251 11.07 -11.13 -11.82
C GLY A 251 11.90 -11.07 -13.10
N GLY A 252 12.36 -12.21 -13.58
CA GLY A 252 13.13 -12.31 -14.83
C GLY A 252 12.33 -11.91 -16.08
N LEU A 253 10.98 -11.95 -16.05
CA LEU A 253 10.17 -11.42 -17.14
C LEU A 253 10.17 -9.89 -17.15
N ILE A 254 10.15 -9.24 -15.98
CA ILE A 254 10.26 -7.79 -15.88
C ILE A 254 11.63 -7.31 -16.36
N GLU A 255 12.72 -8.00 -16.00
CA GLU A 255 14.06 -7.67 -16.50
C GLU A 255 14.11 -7.67 -18.04
N LYS A 256 13.44 -8.61 -18.69
CA LYS A 256 13.34 -8.67 -20.17
C LYS A 256 12.52 -7.54 -20.78
N GLU A 257 11.51 -7.02 -20.06
CA GLU A 257 10.71 -5.86 -20.48
C GLU A 257 11.45 -4.52 -20.29
N GLY A 258 12.66 -4.56 -19.74
CA GLY A 258 13.52 -3.43 -19.43
C GLY A 258 13.43 -3.00 -17.98
N PHE A 259 14.55 -3.10 -17.32
CA PHE A 259 14.79 -2.79 -15.92
C PHE A 259 15.95 -1.80 -15.82
N ASN A 260 15.77 -0.74 -15.05
CA ASN A 260 16.82 0.23 -14.79
C ASN A 260 16.74 0.65 -13.32
N LEU A 261 17.86 0.60 -12.63
CA LEU A 261 17.99 1.18 -11.30
C LEU A 261 18.28 2.69 -11.41
N TYR A 262 17.70 3.45 -10.51
CA TYR A 262 18.00 4.87 -10.38
C TYR A 262 19.33 5.05 -9.62
N ASN A 263 20.38 5.40 -10.35
CA ASN A 263 21.69 5.53 -9.76
C ASN A 263 21.83 6.85 -8.99
N ILE A 264 22.03 6.74 -7.67
CA ILE A 264 22.32 7.86 -6.78
C ILE A 264 23.73 7.78 -6.18
N SER A 265 24.53 6.74 -6.51
CA SER A 265 25.87 6.53 -5.94
C SER A 265 26.88 7.62 -6.32
N GLY A 266 26.68 8.25 -7.47
CA GLY A 266 27.51 9.36 -7.95
C GLY A 266 27.09 10.74 -7.47
N LYS A 267 25.99 10.86 -6.71
CA LYS A 267 25.51 12.14 -6.21
C LYS A 267 26.17 12.52 -4.89
N SER A 268 26.45 13.82 -4.73
CA SER A 268 26.97 14.30 -3.45
C SER A 268 25.86 14.42 -2.40
N LYS A 269 26.28 14.47 -1.14
CA LYS A 269 25.34 14.74 -0.03
C LYS A 269 24.58 16.03 -0.26
N GLU A 270 25.25 17.08 -0.73
CA GLU A 270 24.65 18.40 -0.97
C GLU A 270 23.63 18.36 -2.11
N GLU A 271 23.80 17.49 -3.12
CA GLU A 271 22.83 17.30 -4.19
C GLU A 271 21.59 16.55 -3.71
N LEU A 272 21.77 15.57 -2.82
CA LEU A 272 20.71 14.75 -2.26
C LEU A 272 20.04 15.37 -1.04
N ASP A 273 20.85 16.03 -0.18
CA ASP A 273 20.38 16.71 1.03
C ASP A 273 19.84 18.07 0.68
N ASN A 274 18.54 18.16 0.46
CA ASN A 274 18.10 19.30 -0.28
C ASN A 274 16.94 20.04 0.34
N ASN A 275 17.20 20.76 1.39
CA ASN A 275 16.32 21.84 1.84
C ASN A 275 16.30 23.02 0.86
N LYS A 276 17.31 23.18 0.00
CA LYS A 276 17.47 24.33 -0.90
C LYS A 276 17.11 24.05 -2.36
N ASN A 277 17.34 22.86 -2.89
CA ASN A 277 17.23 22.56 -4.32
C ASN A 277 16.05 21.64 -4.70
N GLY A 278 15.26 21.09 -3.76
CA GLY A 278 14.04 20.32 -4.02
C GLY A 278 14.30 18.93 -4.62
N TYR A 279 15.41 18.23 -4.25
CA TYR A 279 15.61 16.86 -4.68
C TYR A 279 14.51 15.98 -4.10
N VAL A 280 13.91 15.15 -4.93
CA VAL A 280 12.92 14.16 -4.54
C VAL A 280 13.23 12.85 -5.25
N PHE A 281 13.26 11.75 -4.50
CA PHE A 281 13.57 10.45 -5.05
C PHE A 281 12.39 9.87 -5.86
N LEU A 282 11.17 9.97 -5.34
CA LEU A 282 9.97 9.45 -5.98
C LEU A 282 9.35 10.49 -6.92
N THR A 283 9.89 10.59 -8.13
CA THR A 283 9.41 11.49 -9.19
C THR A 283 9.34 10.77 -10.53
N ALA A 284 8.70 11.38 -11.52
CA ALA A 284 8.66 10.88 -12.90
C ALA A 284 10.05 10.71 -13.55
N GLN A 285 11.10 11.28 -12.96
CA GLN A 285 12.48 11.13 -13.44
C GLN A 285 13.16 9.86 -12.91
N ASN A 286 12.57 9.20 -11.91
CA ASN A 286 13.08 7.94 -11.41
C ASN A 286 12.66 6.80 -12.36
N PRO A 287 13.61 6.16 -13.08
CA PRO A 287 13.29 5.13 -14.08
C PRO A 287 12.78 3.81 -13.48
N GLU A 288 12.85 3.66 -12.15
CA GLU A 288 12.31 2.48 -11.46
C GLU A 288 10.79 2.51 -11.36
N ILE A 289 10.17 3.70 -11.41
CA ILE A 289 8.73 3.85 -11.22
C ILE A 289 7.99 3.36 -12.46
N ILE A 290 7.12 2.38 -12.26
CA ILE A 290 6.30 1.78 -13.32
C ILE A 290 4.81 2.08 -13.15
N PHE A 291 4.41 2.51 -11.96
CA PHE A 291 3.05 2.93 -11.65
C PHE A 291 3.03 3.78 -10.38
N THR A 292 2.15 4.75 -10.35
CA THR A 292 1.84 5.55 -9.15
C THR A 292 0.35 5.88 -9.10
N PHE A 293 -0.19 5.97 -7.91
CA PHE A 293 -1.56 6.43 -7.66
C PHE A 293 -1.59 7.71 -6.80
N SER A 294 -0.48 8.43 -6.77
CA SER A 294 -0.39 9.75 -6.14
C SER A 294 -1.04 10.82 -6.99
N ASP A 295 -1.60 11.85 -6.37
CA ASP A 295 -2.08 13.03 -7.06
C ASP A 295 -0.95 13.83 -7.72
N GLU A 296 -1.23 14.43 -8.88
CA GLU A 296 -0.29 15.25 -9.64
C GLU A 296 0.15 16.54 -8.92
N GLY A 297 -0.54 16.96 -7.89
CA GLY A 297 -0.27 18.18 -7.12
C GLY A 297 0.18 17.90 -5.69
N GLY A 298 0.45 16.63 -5.38
CA GLY A 298 0.45 16.09 -4.06
C GLY A 298 1.45 16.71 -3.10
N MET A 299 0.92 17.39 -2.13
CA MET A 299 1.51 17.26 -0.80
C MET A 299 1.23 15.82 -0.39
N SER A 300 2.25 14.99 -0.46
CA SER A 300 2.14 13.63 0.01
C SER A 300 1.93 13.64 1.51
N TYR A 301 0.81 13.14 1.93
CA TYR A 301 0.56 12.84 3.31
C TYR A 301 1.48 11.69 3.71
N HIS A 302 2.53 12.02 4.41
CA HIS A 302 3.34 11.04 5.11
C HIS A 302 2.95 11.09 6.59
N PRO A 303 2.91 9.95 7.32
CA PRO A 303 2.49 9.93 8.72
C PRO A 303 3.25 10.92 9.60
N PHE A 304 4.51 11.20 9.25
CA PHE A 304 5.32 12.16 10.00
C PHE A 304 4.91 13.62 9.80
N MET A 305 4.37 13.98 8.63
CA MET A 305 3.95 15.36 8.37
C MET A 305 2.59 15.67 9.00
N GLU A 306 1.67 14.73 8.96
CA GLU A 306 0.31 14.95 9.45
C GLU A 306 0.23 14.79 10.97
N TYR A 307 0.98 13.83 11.52
CA TYR A 307 0.93 13.53 12.95
C TYR A 307 2.04 14.23 13.76
N ALA A 308 3.15 14.62 13.13
CA ALA A 308 4.28 15.24 13.81
C ALA A 308 3.94 16.58 14.49
N ALA A 309 3.11 17.41 13.84
CA ALA A 309 2.73 18.73 14.38
C ALA A 309 1.77 18.67 15.57
N ARG A 310 1.34 17.47 15.97
CA ARG A 310 0.18 17.28 16.84
C ARG A 310 0.50 16.68 18.21
N LEU A 311 1.75 16.32 18.44
CA LEU A 311 2.18 15.73 19.71
C LEU A 311 2.94 16.76 20.57
N LYS A 312 2.31 17.77 21.09
CA LYS A 312 2.86 18.73 22.12
C LYS A 312 4.38 18.61 22.39
N GLY A 313 5.20 18.85 21.34
CA GLY A 313 6.66 18.79 21.42
C GLY A 313 7.29 17.40 21.26
N ALA A 314 6.51 16.35 21.03
CA ALA A 314 6.98 15.04 20.58
C ALA A 314 6.52 14.80 19.15
N SER A 315 7.29 14.05 18.36
CA SER A 315 6.98 13.79 16.94
C SER A 315 7.24 12.35 16.57
N PHE A 316 6.41 11.79 15.69
CA PHE A 316 6.75 10.55 15.02
C PHE A 316 7.94 10.77 14.09
N VAL A 317 8.90 9.87 14.16
CA VAL A 317 10.13 9.89 13.36
C VAL A 317 10.48 8.48 12.93
N PRO A 318 11.27 8.31 11.85
CA PRO A 318 11.91 7.01 11.58
C PRO A 318 12.73 6.56 12.80
N SER A 319 12.64 5.27 13.15
CA SER A 319 13.37 4.72 14.30
C SER A 319 14.87 4.91 14.13
N GLN A 320 15.57 5.43 15.18
CA GLN A 320 16.96 5.87 15.10
C GLN A 320 17.74 5.81 16.43
N THR A 321 17.15 5.25 17.47
CA THR A 321 17.75 5.26 18.81
C THR A 321 18.62 4.03 19.06
N ASN A 322 18.17 2.85 18.61
CA ASN A 322 18.82 1.58 18.86
C ASN A 322 19.62 1.11 17.65
N GLU A 323 20.56 0.20 17.85
CA GLU A 323 21.40 -0.35 16.78
C GLU A 323 20.59 -0.99 15.63
N GLY A 324 19.49 -1.67 15.96
CA GLY A 324 18.59 -2.31 14.98
C GLY A 324 17.55 -1.39 14.34
N ASP A 325 17.53 -0.09 14.69
CA ASP A 325 16.58 0.86 14.15
C ASP A 325 16.86 1.20 12.69
N LEU A 326 15.82 1.63 11.96
CA LEU A 326 15.88 1.85 10.52
C LEU A 326 17.05 2.76 10.11
N ILE A 327 17.17 3.94 10.73
CA ILE A 327 18.22 4.92 10.36
C ILE A 327 19.61 4.36 10.63
N ASN A 328 19.78 3.65 11.74
CA ASN A 328 21.07 3.09 12.14
C ASN A 328 21.45 1.84 11.32
N SER A 329 20.51 1.29 10.54
CA SER A 329 20.75 0.14 9.66
C SER A 329 21.49 0.50 8.35
N TYR A 330 21.53 1.80 7.97
CA TYR A 330 22.24 2.24 6.78
C TYR A 330 23.75 2.29 7.04
N GLU A 331 24.52 1.75 6.12
CA GLU A 331 25.98 1.75 6.21
C GLU A 331 26.60 3.12 5.84
N GLU A 332 27.85 3.32 6.20
CA GLU A 332 28.57 4.55 5.86
C GLU A 332 28.65 4.74 4.34
N GLY A 333 28.26 5.91 3.86
CA GLY A 333 28.23 6.23 2.44
C GLY A 333 26.95 5.79 1.72
N ASP A 334 25.97 5.23 2.43
CA ASP A 334 24.68 4.94 1.82
C ASP A 334 23.90 6.23 1.52
N ASN A 335 23.80 6.55 0.25
CA ASN A 335 23.19 7.78 -0.22
C ASN A 335 21.67 7.82 -0.04
N ARG A 336 21.02 6.68 0.27
CA ARG A 336 19.58 6.63 0.59
C ARG A 336 19.24 7.45 1.81
N ILE A 337 20.16 7.53 2.79
CA ILE A 337 19.91 8.34 4.00
C ILE A 337 19.68 9.81 3.67
N TYR A 338 20.29 10.31 2.61
CA TYR A 338 20.10 11.67 2.13
C TYR A 338 18.98 11.78 1.09
N ALA A 339 18.81 10.75 0.27
CA ALA A 339 17.79 10.74 -0.78
C ALA A 339 16.38 10.47 -0.25
N PHE A 340 16.25 9.65 0.81
CA PHE A 340 14.96 9.23 1.37
C PHE A 340 14.54 10.05 2.57
N PHE A 341 15.50 10.57 3.35
CA PHE A 341 15.22 11.25 4.60
C PHE A 341 15.67 12.71 4.55
N MET A 342 14.93 13.55 5.20
CA MET A 342 15.29 14.93 5.45
C MET A 342 15.87 15.03 6.86
N GLN A 343 17.01 15.69 6.99
CA GLN A 343 17.47 16.16 8.28
C GLN A 343 16.82 17.51 8.51
N ASP A 344 15.93 17.60 9.46
CA ASP A 344 15.37 18.87 9.85
C ASP A 344 16.37 19.56 10.77
N ILE A 345 17.02 20.58 10.24
CA ILE A 345 17.80 21.51 11.04
C ILE A 345 16.84 22.65 11.33
N ILE A 346 16.26 22.64 12.52
CA ILE A 346 15.50 23.77 12.98
C ILE A 346 16.53 24.81 13.41
N ASP A 347 16.87 25.68 12.48
CA ASP A 347 17.72 26.82 12.73
C ASP A 347 16.80 28.03 12.99
N TYR A 348 16.78 28.48 14.22
CA TYR A 348 16.04 29.68 14.61
C TYR A 348 16.99 30.86 14.60
N ASP A 349 16.72 31.82 13.76
CA ASP A 349 17.48 33.04 13.68
C ASP A 349 17.12 33.97 14.84
N VAL A 350 18.10 34.27 15.67
CA VAL A 350 17.96 35.11 16.88
C VAL A 350 17.64 36.57 16.53
N ASP A 351 17.94 37.02 15.33
CA ASP A 351 17.77 38.42 14.91
C ASP A 351 16.30 38.80 14.61
N TRP A 352 15.41 37.84 14.61
CA TRP A 352 13.98 38.11 14.54
C TRP A 352 13.33 37.91 15.91
N GLU A 353 12.77 38.95 16.48
CA GLU A 353 12.11 38.94 17.80
C GLU A 353 10.97 37.88 17.94
N MET A 354 10.68 37.13 16.93
CA MET A 354 9.65 36.08 16.90
C MET A 354 10.18 34.72 16.52
N TYR A 355 11.49 34.54 16.30
CA TYR A 355 12.08 33.27 15.95
C TYR A 355 13.17 32.91 16.94
N TRP A 356 13.29 31.68 17.22
CA TRP A 356 14.01 31.08 18.32
C TRP A 356 15.34 30.51 17.83
N ASP A 357 16.41 30.82 18.51
CA ASP A 357 17.69 30.19 18.23
C ASP A 357 17.72 28.80 18.89
N TYR A 358 17.66 27.77 18.07
CA TYR A 358 17.92 26.41 18.48
C TYR A 358 19.37 26.05 18.23
N THR A 359 20.15 26.12 19.28
CA THR A 359 21.52 25.61 19.29
C THR A 359 21.55 24.07 19.38
N ASP A 360 20.42 23.42 19.60
CA ASP A 360 20.32 21.96 19.70
C ASP A 360 19.86 21.39 18.34
N TYR A 361 20.83 21.01 17.52
CA TYR A 361 20.60 20.35 16.23
C TYR A 361 19.95 18.98 16.46
N ARG A 362 18.64 18.93 16.49
CA ARG A 362 17.91 17.67 16.45
C ARG A 362 17.67 17.30 15.02
N LYS A 363 18.50 16.42 14.52
CA LYS A 363 18.30 15.79 13.22
C LYS A 363 17.15 14.80 13.36
N ILE A 364 15.98 15.19 12.91
CA ILE A 364 14.83 14.31 12.77
C ILE A 364 14.78 13.89 11.30
N PRO A 365 15.32 12.72 10.94
CA PRO A 365 15.22 12.24 9.58
C PRO A 365 13.79 11.75 9.32
N PHE A 366 13.21 12.13 8.19
CA PHE A 366 11.95 11.60 7.69
C PHE A 366 12.00 11.49 6.16
N LYS A 367 11.24 10.57 5.60
CA LYS A 367 11.22 10.35 4.16
C LYS A 367 10.73 11.59 3.44
N ARG A 368 11.47 12.04 2.44
CA ARG A 368 11.18 13.28 1.73
C ARG A 368 10.05 13.12 0.75
N TYR A 369 9.14 14.05 0.85
CA TYR A 369 8.16 14.34 -0.17
C TYR A 369 8.30 15.83 -0.51
N GLY A 370 8.37 16.14 -1.80
CA GLY A 370 8.78 17.46 -2.28
C GLY A 370 7.95 18.61 -1.71
N TYR A 371 8.63 19.54 -1.13
CA TYR A 371 8.04 20.73 -0.49
C TYR A 371 7.75 21.88 -1.47
N LYS A 372 8.03 21.75 -2.77
CA LYS A 372 7.83 22.83 -3.74
C LYS A 372 7.04 22.39 -4.96
N SER A 373 6.01 23.15 -5.22
CA SER A 373 4.99 23.10 -6.26
C SER A 373 5.45 22.97 -7.72
N THR A 374 6.71 22.71 -8.01
CA THR A 374 7.25 22.61 -9.37
C THR A 374 7.76 21.23 -9.73
N ILE A 375 7.88 20.31 -8.76
CA ILE A 375 8.31 18.93 -9.00
C ILE A 375 7.19 18.02 -8.55
N GLN A 376 6.61 17.28 -9.49
CA GLN A 376 5.69 16.20 -9.17
C GLN A 376 6.42 15.15 -8.36
N CYS A 377 5.98 14.90 -7.14
CA CYS A 377 6.45 13.81 -6.30
C CYS A 377 5.31 12.82 -6.08
N TYR A 378 5.67 11.57 -5.87
CA TYR A 378 4.74 10.48 -5.67
C TYR A 378 4.84 9.98 -4.23
N SER A 379 3.71 9.93 -3.52
CA SER A 379 3.65 9.36 -2.17
C SER A 379 3.75 7.84 -2.19
N GLN A 380 3.18 7.22 -3.22
CA GLN A 380 3.12 5.78 -3.40
C GLN A 380 3.50 5.43 -4.85
N ALA A 381 4.42 4.51 -5.02
CA ALA A 381 4.88 4.14 -6.35
C ALA A 381 5.37 2.68 -6.40
N PHE A 382 4.92 1.94 -7.40
CA PHE A 382 5.48 0.63 -7.71
C PHE A 382 6.80 0.81 -8.45
N ARG A 383 7.86 0.28 -7.87
CA ARG A 383 9.23 0.38 -8.39
C ARG A 383 9.78 -0.98 -8.78
N THR A 384 10.46 -1.03 -9.91
CA THR A 384 11.08 -2.28 -10.40
C THR A 384 12.14 -2.85 -9.44
N VAL A 385 12.75 -2.02 -8.60
CA VAL A 385 13.72 -2.48 -7.59
C VAL A 385 13.13 -3.53 -6.64
N GLU A 386 11.81 -3.48 -6.38
CA GLU A 386 11.15 -4.51 -5.57
C GLU A 386 11.35 -5.91 -6.13
N VAL A 387 11.31 -6.05 -7.45
CA VAL A 387 11.48 -7.33 -8.13
C VAL A 387 12.86 -7.92 -7.88
N LEU A 388 13.90 -7.06 -7.91
CA LEU A 388 15.27 -7.46 -7.60
C LEU A 388 15.36 -8.05 -6.18
N LEU A 389 14.72 -7.39 -5.21
CA LEU A 389 14.67 -7.85 -3.82
C LEU A 389 13.80 -9.11 -3.65
N ASN A 390 12.68 -9.21 -4.38
CA ASN A 390 11.85 -10.43 -4.40
C ASN A 390 12.65 -11.63 -4.92
N MET A 391 13.39 -11.46 -6.01
CA MET A 391 14.24 -12.50 -6.58
C MET A 391 15.39 -12.87 -5.66
N ALA A 392 16.04 -11.88 -5.03
CA ALA A 392 17.14 -12.14 -4.09
C ALA A 392 16.65 -12.99 -2.90
N GLU A 393 15.53 -12.61 -2.28
CA GLU A 393 14.95 -13.41 -1.20
C GLU A 393 14.53 -14.81 -1.66
N ALA A 394 13.88 -14.91 -2.83
CA ALA A 394 13.45 -16.18 -3.38
C ALA A 394 14.63 -17.12 -3.70
N TYR A 395 15.74 -16.62 -4.21
CA TYR A 395 16.95 -17.40 -4.40
C TYR A 395 17.51 -17.94 -3.08
N VAL A 396 17.60 -17.09 -2.04
CA VAL A 396 18.09 -17.53 -0.73
C VAL A 396 17.17 -18.58 -0.13
N GLN A 397 15.86 -18.40 -0.20
CA GLN A 397 14.87 -19.31 0.35
C GLN A 397 14.83 -20.66 -0.40
N ARG A 398 14.91 -20.63 -1.73
CA ARG A 398 14.96 -21.84 -2.56
C ARG A 398 16.23 -22.66 -2.31
N ASN A 399 17.34 -21.98 -2.06
CA ASN A 399 18.65 -22.55 -1.71
C ASN A 399 19.14 -23.66 -2.66
N GLY A 400 18.91 -23.49 -3.95
CA GLY A 400 19.45 -24.35 -5.00
C GLY A 400 20.94 -24.09 -5.28
N ALA A 401 21.57 -24.95 -6.09
CA ALA A 401 22.98 -24.78 -6.46
C ALA A 401 23.21 -23.43 -7.17
N GLY A 402 24.10 -22.59 -6.62
CA GLY A 402 24.44 -21.26 -7.14
C GLY A 402 23.39 -20.17 -6.86
N ASP A 403 22.33 -20.47 -6.11
CA ASP A 403 21.30 -19.48 -5.80
C ASP A 403 21.80 -18.37 -4.85
N GLN A 404 22.65 -18.72 -3.90
CA GLN A 404 23.26 -17.72 -3.00
C GLN A 404 24.11 -16.71 -3.78
N ASP A 405 24.90 -17.16 -4.75
CA ASP A 405 25.70 -16.26 -5.58
C ASP A 405 24.81 -15.34 -6.43
N LYS A 406 23.66 -15.83 -6.94
CA LYS A 406 22.70 -15.02 -7.67
C LYS A 406 22.05 -13.96 -6.77
N ALA A 407 21.65 -14.35 -5.55
CA ALA A 407 21.10 -13.39 -4.57
C ALA A 407 22.13 -12.29 -4.24
N ILE A 408 23.39 -12.66 -4.01
CA ILE A 408 24.47 -11.73 -3.74
C ILE A 408 24.72 -10.80 -4.95
N ALA A 409 24.65 -11.32 -6.18
CA ALA A 409 24.79 -10.50 -7.38
C ALA A 409 23.70 -9.43 -7.48
N LEU A 410 22.44 -9.78 -7.22
CA LEU A 410 21.32 -8.83 -7.19
C LEU A 410 21.48 -7.77 -6.08
N LEU A 411 21.91 -8.18 -4.89
CA LEU A 411 22.22 -7.24 -3.80
C LEU A 411 23.33 -6.28 -4.18
N ASN A 412 24.40 -6.77 -4.83
CA ASN A 412 25.50 -5.94 -5.28
C ASN A 412 25.06 -4.95 -6.36
N GLU A 413 24.23 -5.37 -7.30
CA GLU A 413 23.64 -4.49 -8.31
C GLU A 413 22.87 -3.33 -7.67
N LEU A 414 22.03 -3.61 -6.67
CA LEU A 414 21.31 -2.56 -5.94
C LEU A 414 22.28 -1.65 -5.19
N ARG A 415 23.16 -2.21 -4.39
CA ARG A 415 24.06 -1.46 -3.51
C ARG A 415 25.05 -0.56 -4.28
N GLU A 416 25.55 -1.02 -5.42
CA GLU A 416 26.41 -0.21 -6.30
C GLU A 416 25.70 1.06 -6.80
N ASN A 417 24.38 1.01 -6.95
CA ASN A 417 23.56 2.16 -7.35
C ASN A 417 23.09 3.04 -6.17
N ARG A 418 23.35 2.64 -4.93
CA ARG A 418 22.90 3.32 -3.72
C ARG A 418 24.03 3.89 -2.88
N ILE A 419 25.15 3.17 -2.79
CA ILE A 419 26.29 3.51 -1.94
C ILE A 419 27.28 4.36 -2.73
N ALA A 420 27.77 5.43 -2.12
CA ALA A 420 28.78 6.29 -2.71
C ALA A 420 29.98 5.47 -3.21
N ALA A 421 30.46 5.74 -4.42
CA ALA A 421 31.47 4.91 -5.09
C ALA A 421 32.74 4.71 -4.27
N GLY A 422 33.11 5.67 -3.40
CA GLY A 422 34.27 5.56 -2.51
C GLY A 422 34.06 4.65 -1.29
N ASN A 423 32.79 4.31 -0.96
CA ASN A 423 32.43 3.49 0.19
C ASN A 423 31.90 2.10 -0.23
N TYR A 424 31.49 1.96 -1.50
CA TYR A 424 30.94 0.70 -1.98
C TYR A 424 31.97 -0.42 -1.96
N VAL A 425 31.61 -1.52 -1.30
CA VAL A 425 32.34 -2.79 -1.31
C VAL A 425 31.39 -3.90 -1.72
N ALA A 426 31.77 -4.64 -2.77
CA ALA A 426 30.96 -5.76 -3.23
C ALA A 426 30.91 -6.89 -2.20
N LEU A 427 29.72 -7.40 -1.96
CA LEU A 427 29.49 -8.57 -1.11
C LEU A 427 29.97 -9.83 -1.81
N THR A 428 30.43 -10.79 -1.02
CA THR A 428 30.84 -12.14 -1.45
C THR A 428 30.18 -13.19 -0.56
N SER A 429 30.20 -14.44 -0.97
CA SER A 429 29.72 -15.55 -0.15
C SER A 429 30.47 -15.71 1.18
N ALA A 430 31.70 -15.20 1.27
CA ALA A 430 32.47 -15.22 2.50
C ALA A 430 31.98 -14.25 3.59
N ASP A 431 31.16 -13.27 3.23
CA ASP A 431 30.57 -12.31 4.18
C ASP A 431 29.40 -12.91 4.96
N PHE A 432 28.92 -14.08 4.56
CA PHE A 432 27.75 -14.71 5.15
C PHE A 432 28.07 -16.09 5.74
N ALA A 433 28.03 -16.18 7.06
CA ALA A 433 28.32 -17.44 7.77
C ALA A 433 27.29 -18.56 7.50
N SER A 434 26.09 -18.23 7.06
CA SER A 434 25.02 -19.18 6.76
C SER A 434 23.95 -18.57 5.84
N GLN A 435 23.11 -19.45 5.26
CA GLN A 435 21.90 -19.04 4.53
C GLN A 435 21.01 -18.10 5.36
N ALA A 436 20.85 -18.38 6.66
CA ALA A 436 20.00 -17.54 7.54
C ALA A 436 20.56 -16.13 7.69
N VAL A 437 21.89 -15.96 7.74
CA VAL A 437 22.53 -14.64 7.80
C VAL A 437 22.34 -13.90 6.48
N LEU A 438 22.50 -14.58 5.34
CA LEU A 438 22.23 -13.97 4.03
C LEU A 438 20.75 -13.60 3.88
N LEU A 439 19.83 -14.46 4.32
CA LEU A 439 18.40 -14.16 4.29
C LEU A 439 18.05 -12.91 5.10
N GLN A 440 18.61 -12.80 6.31
CA GLN A 440 18.41 -11.62 7.14
C GLN A 440 18.95 -10.36 6.46
N PHE A 441 20.12 -10.45 5.85
CA PHE A 441 20.71 -9.32 5.11
C PHE A 441 19.81 -8.88 3.94
N VAL A 442 19.26 -9.82 3.16
CA VAL A 442 18.29 -9.50 2.07
C VAL A 442 17.07 -8.78 2.63
N ARG A 443 16.52 -9.24 3.75
CA ARG A 443 15.37 -8.63 4.42
C ARG A 443 15.67 -7.23 4.95
N ASP A 444 16.87 -7.03 5.48
CA ASP A 444 17.33 -5.71 5.95
C ASP A 444 17.55 -4.75 4.77
N GLU A 445 18.07 -5.26 3.65
CA GLU A 445 18.23 -4.47 2.42
C GLU A 445 16.85 -4.07 1.85
N ARG A 446 15.89 -5.00 1.87
CA ARG A 446 14.49 -4.72 1.49
C ARG A 446 13.87 -3.65 2.41
N ARG A 447 14.08 -3.73 3.72
CA ARG A 447 13.63 -2.72 4.69
C ARG A 447 14.21 -1.35 4.36
N ARG A 448 15.52 -1.25 4.14
CA ARG A 448 16.20 0.01 3.78
C ARG A 448 15.67 0.61 2.49
N GLU A 449 15.41 -0.22 1.48
CA GLU A 449 15.02 0.23 0.15
C GLU A 449 13.54 0.63 0.05
N LEU A 450 12.64 -0.13 0.67
CA LEU A 450 11.19 0.00 0.51
C LEU A 450 10.49 0.58 1.75
N CYS A 451 11.25 1.18 2.69
CA CYS A 451 10.66 1.81 3.88
C CYS A 451 9.63 2.87 3.50
N PHE A 452 8.50 2.87 4.21
CA PHE A 452 7.40 3.82 4.04
C PHE A 452 6.77 3.86 2.62
N GLU A 453 6.86 2.75 1.88
CA GLU A 453 6.21 2.59 0.60
C GLU A 453 5.21 1.43 0.67
N GLU A 454 3.98 1.65 0.18
CA GLU A 454 2.92 0.64 -0.02
C GLU A 454 2.72 -0.33 1.18
N THR A 455 2.99 0.10 2.39
CA THR A 455 2.92 -0.75 3.61
C THR A 455 3.83 -1.99 3.56
N HIS A 456 4.91 -1.95 2.76
CA HIS A 456 5.83 -3.08 2.62
C HIS A 456 6.33 -3.60 3.96
N ARG A 457 6.76 -2.69 4.88
CA ARG A 457 7.29 -3.13 6.18
C ARG A 457 6.26 -3.90 7.00
N TRP A 458 5.01 -3.44 7.07
CA TRP A 458 3.96 -4.15 7.79
C TRP A 458 3.70 -5.55 7.20
N ASN A 459 3.61 -5.64 5.87
CA ASN A 459 3.41 -6.90 5.17
C ASN A 459 4.60 -7.85 5.36
N ASP A 460 5.82 -7.32 5.37
CA ASP A 460 7.05 -8.08 5.60
C ASP A 460 7.13 -8.62 7.03
N LEU A 461 6.83 -7.80 8.04
CA LEU A 461 6.77 -8.24 9.44
C LEU A 461 5.77 -9.40 9.62
N ARG A 462 4.62 -9.31 8.98
CA ARG A 462 3.60 -10.37 9.03
C ARG A 462 4.10 -11.68 8.43
N ARG A 463 4.71 -11.65 7.25
CA ARG A 463 5.25 -12.86 6.60
C ARG A 463 6.55 -13.37 7.25
N TYR A 464 7.23 -12.55 8.05
CA TYR A 464 8.39 -12.98 8.86
C TYR A 464 8.00 -13.61 10.20
N GLY A 465 6.74 -13.92 10.40
CA GLY A 465 6.23 -14.62 11.58
C GLY A 465 5.75 -13.68 12.68
N CYS A 466 5.39 -12.45 12.34
CA CYS A 466 4.83 -11.49 13.31
C CYS A 466 5.77 -11.31 14.53
N PRO A 467 6.96 -10.75 14.38
CA PRO A 467 7.91 -10.60 15.48
C PRO A 467 7.36 -9.69 16.58
N ARG A 468 7.94 -9.77 17.77
CA ARG A 468 7.62 -8.82 18.85
C ARG A 468 8.09 -7.42 18.47
N ILE A 469 7.20 -6.42 18.63
CA ILE A 469 7.51 -4.99 18.48
C ILE A 469 7.22 -4.29 19.80
N GLU A 470 8.05 -3.33 20.14
CA GLU A 470 7.90 -2.49 21.32
C GLU A 470 7.94 -1.02 20.90
N HIS A 471 6.93 -0.25 21.32
CA HIS A 471 6.86 1.17 21.11
C HIS A 471 6.83 1.94 22.43
N GLN A 472 7.60 3.00 22.49
CA GLN A 472 7.55 3.94 23.60
C GLN A 472 6.76 5.19 23.19
N PHE A 473 5.60 5.37 23.78
CA PHE A 473 4.72 6.48 23.50
C PHE A 473 4.96 7.63 24.48
N TYR A 474 5.26 8.79 23.93
CA TYR A 474 5.41 10.04 24.67
C TYR A 474 4.21 10.94 24.38
N ALA A 475 3.39 11.23 25.38
CA ALA A 475 2.25 12.14 25.23
C ALA A 475 2.69 13.60 25.06
N THR A 476 3.83 13.97 25.62
CA THR A 476 4.50 15.28 25.48
C THR A 476 6.01 15.08 25.53
N SER A 477 6.78 16.09 25.15
CA SER A 477 8.25 16.07 25.23
C SER A 477 8.79 15.83 26.65
N GLU A 478 8.01 16.13 27.68
CA GLU A 478 8.40 16.02 29.08
C GLU A 478 7.80 14.80 29.77
N SER A 479 6.91 14.04 29.09
CA SER A 479 6.26 12.89 29.69
C SER A 479 7.21 11.71 29.83
N VAL A 480 7.01 10.91 30.89
CA VAL A 480 7.61 9.58 30.98
C VAL A 480 6.96 8.72 29.89
N PRO A 481 7.74 7.99 29.08
CA PRO A 481 7.17 7.15 28.05
C PRO A 481 6.34 6.02 28.66
N VAL A 482 5.28 5.67 27.94
CA VAL A 482 4.47 4.48 28.20
C VAL A 482 4.83 3.44 27.16
N THR A 483 5.19 2.25 27.59
CA THR A 483 5.61 1.17 26.71
C THR A 483 4.39 0.36 26.25
N TYR A 484 4.24 0.21 24.95
CA TYR A 484 3.24 -0.67 24.32
C TYR A 484 3.96 -1.82 23.63
N VAL A 485 3.42 -3.05 23.75
CA VAL A 485 4.05 -4.25 23.24
C VAL A 485 3.08 -5.04 22.37
N LEU A 486 3.42 -5.18 21.10
CA LEU A 486 2.83 -6.15 20.19
C LEU A 486 3.65 -7.44 20.27
N GLU A 487 3.09 -8.48 20.90
CA GLU A 487 3.80 -9.72 21.13
C GLU A 487 4.01 -10.52 19.84
N ALA A 488 4.99 -11.42 19.86
CA ALA A 488 5.24 -12.29 18.71
C ALA A 488 4.02 -13.18 18.43
N GLY A 489 3.57 -13.19 17.17
CA GLY A 489 2.40 -13.95 16.74
C GLY A 489 1.06 -13.37 17.20
N ASP A 490 1.02 -12.16 17.71
CA ASP A 490 -0.20 -11.50 18.18
C ASP A 490 -1.22 -11.34 17.03
N LYS A 491 -2.48 -11.62 17.31
CA LYS A 491 -3.57 -11.46 16.34
C LYS A 491 -3.82 -10.00 15.97
N ASN A 492 -3.31 -9.05 16.75
CA ASN A 492 -3.37 -7.61 16.43
C ASN A 492 -2.49 -7.21 15.24
N TYR A 493 -1.64 -8.13 14.73
CA TYR A 493 -1.04 -8.00 13.39
C TYR A 493 -2.07 -8.04 12.26
N THR A 494 -3.32 -8.39 12.54
CA THR A 494 -4.44 -8.33 11.59
C THR A 494 -5.38 -7.22 12.01
N LEU A 495 -5.71 -6.30 11.10
CA LEU A 495 -6.60 -5.19 11.37
C LEU A 495 -8.02 -5.68 11.69
N ALA A 496 -8.72 -4.95 12.55
CA ALA A 496 -10.13 -5.18 12.79
C ALA A 496 -10.95 -4.86 11.53
N LEU A 497 -12.01 -5.63 11.28
CA LEU A 497 -12.99 -5.23 10.28
C LEU A 497 -13.70 -3.96 10.74
N PRO A 498 -14.04 -3.04 9.82
CA PRO A 498 -14.74 -1.82 10.17
C PRO A 498 -16.12 -2.10 10.77
N LYS A 499 -16.60 -1.18 11.62
CA LYS A 499 -17.92 -1.29 12.25
C LYS A 499 -19.03 -1.34 11.22
N SER A 500 -18.90 -0.59 10.13
CA SER A 500 -19.84 -0.63 9.02
C SER A 500 -20.06 -2.05 8.49
N GLU A 501 -18.99 -2.86 8.35
CA GLU A 501 -19.13 -4.25 7.93
C GLU A 501 -19.78 -5.12 9.02
N THR A 502 -19.34 -5.00 10.27
CA THR A 502 -19.81 -5.86 11.36
C THR A 502 -21.24 -5.56 11.82
N GLU A 503 -21.72 -4.33 11.64
CA GLU A 503 -23.11 -3.94 11.92
C GLU A 503 -24.09 -4.45 10.87
N TYR A 504 -23.65 -4.53 9.59
CA TYR A 504 -24.48 -5.08 8.51
C TYR A 504 -24.44 -6.60 8.48
N ASN A 505 -23.25 -7.19 8.62
CA ASN A 505 -23.02 -8.63 8.59
C ASN A 505 -22.68 -9.14 9.99
N THR A 506 -23.72 -9.33 10.81
CA THR A 506 -23.57 -9.76 12.21
C THR A 506 -23.08 -11.20 12.36
N GLN A 507 -23.05 -11.98 11.27
CA GLN A 507 -22.57 -13.36 11.25
C GLN A 507 -21.12 -13.49 10.76
N ILE A 508 -20.48 -12.36 10.39
CA ILE A 508 -19.10 -12.42 9.91
C ILE A 508 -18.16 -12.85 11.04
N GLU A 509 -17.33 -13.83 10.77
CA GLU A 509 -16.37 -14.33 11.74
C GLU A 509 -15.27 -13.31 12.00
N LEU A 510 -14.99 -13.02 13.27
CA LEU A 510 -14.00 -12.05 13.72
C LEU A 510 -12.81 -12.74 14.38
N TYR A 511 -11.63 -12.12 14.28
CA TYR A 511 -10.48 -12.51 15.09
C TYR A 511 -10.67 -12.05 16.53
N GLU A 512 -10.27 -12.90 17.46
CA GLU A 512 -10.16 -12.53 18.86
C GLU A 512 -8.88 -11.69 19.03
N ARG A 513 -9.04 -10.37 18.95
CA ARG A 513 -7.97 -9.39 19.22
C ARG A 513 -7.97 -9.04 20.70
N ARG A 514 -6.82 -8.67 21.23
CA ARG A 514 -6.71 -8.20 22.62
C ARG A 514 -6.59 -6.68 22.68
N VAL A 515 -6.95 -6.12 23.82
CA VAL A 515 -6.57 -4.74 24.16
C VAL A 515 -5.09 -4.76 24.55
N ILE A 516 -4.30 -3.91 23.92
CA ILE A 516 -2.89 -3.67 24.29
C ILE A 516 -2.88 -2.49 25.25
N GLU A 517 -2.52 -2.75 26.48
CA GLU A 517 -2.40 -1.72 27.52
C GLU A 517 -0.94 -1.27 27.62
N GLY A 518 -0.74 0.03 27.87
CA GLY A 518 0.60 0.57 28.09
C GLY A 518 1.06 0.32 29.52
N GLU A 519 2.37 0.04 29.70
CA GLU A 519 3.05 -0.21 30.96
C GLU A 519 4.06 0.89 31.30
#